data_40d8d50b5f276b554a1aa314cee8d5fc
#
_entry.id   40d8d50b5f276b554a1aa314cee8d5fc
#
_cell.length_a   1.000
_cell.length_b   1.000
_cell.length_c   1.000
_cell.angle_alpha   90.00
_cell.angle_beta   90.00
_cell.angle_gamma   90.00
#
_symmetry.space_group_name_H-M   'P 1'
#
loop_
_entity.id
_entity.type
_entity.pdbx_description
1 polymer ?
#
loop_
_entity_poly.entity_id
_entity_poly.type
_entity_poly.pdbx_seq_one_letter_code
_entity_poly.pdbx_strand_id
1 'polypeptide(L)'
;MMNYIPEKAEEIIDEHIKIIESSLPNFLESYYIYGSISLGAFDSIFSDIDFIAVIKRKVNEEDINTLKKIHADMQKKYHKTILDGLYVLNSDLESLNKSKSSCLRFNDGKFQGFKSFDRNSIDAYQLKKYGITIKGQVIRDFNYEVNFDILIDEMRNNLNTYWINWINDCRKLTSMKYIGLFVSLNMIEWGVLGISRLYYTFKERDITSKIGAGEYALQNVPERWHKIINESMRLRKGNKKSYYNSIFERRNDALIYINYIIQESNELFNEKK
;
A
#
# COMPACT_ATOMS: atom_id res chain seq x y z
N MET A 1 5.81 -8.59 19.96
CA MET A 1 7.03 -8.03 19.33
C MET A 1 6.98 -6.53 19.53
N MET A 2 8.05 -5.90 20.02
CA MET A 2 8.17 -4.44 19.98
C MET A 2 8.14 -4.02 18.50
N ASN A 3 7.17 -3.19 18.12
CA ASN A 3 7.08 -2.64 16.78
C ASN A 3 8.22 -1.62 16.63
N TYR A 4 9.30 -2.04 16.00
CA TYR A 4 10.45 -1.19 15.73
C TYR A 4 10.12 -0.25 14.57
N ILE A 5 10.18 1.04 14.82
CA ILE A 5 10.12 2.06 13.77
C ILE A 5 11.56 2.43 13.43
N PRO A 6 11.97 2.36 12.15
CA PRO A 6 13.31 2.79 11.75
C PRO A 6 13.53 4.27 12.08
N GLU A 7 14.69 4.62 12.62
CA GLU A 7 15.04 5.97 13.10
C GLU A 7 14.70 7.08 12.10
N LYS A 8 15.00 6.85 10.83
CA LYS A 8 14.66 7.83 9.78
C LYS A 8 13.16 8.02 9.56
N ALA A 9 12.36 6.97 9.72
CA ALA A 9 10.92 7.08 9.63
C ALA A 9 10.36 7.79 10.88
N GLU A 10 10.89 7.48 12.05
CA GLU A 10 10.54 8.11 13.32
C GLU A 10 10.77 9.63 13.29
N GLU A 11 11.95 10.07 12.81
CA GLU A 11 12.25 11.51 12.61
C GLU A 11 11.20 12.21 11.76
N ILE A 12 10.82 11.61 10.63
CA ILE A 12 9.84 12.20 9.69
C ILE A 12 8.44 12.24 10.32
N ILE A 13 8.04 11.18 11.01
CA ILE A 13 6.75 11.08 11.69
C ILE A 13 6.64 12.13 12.80
N ASP A 14 7.65 12.24 13.64
CA ASP A 14 7.69 13.19 14.75
C ASP A 14 7.64 14.64 14.25
N GLU A 15 8.38 14.95 13.19
CA GLU A 15 8.34 16.27 12.58
C GLU A 15 6.96 16.57 11.98
N HIS A 16 6.36 15.61 11.28
CA HIS A 16 5.02 15.77 10.71
C HIS A 16 3.99 16.07 11.79
N ILE A 17 3.98 15.31 12.87
CA ILE A 17 3.09 15.53 14.02
C ILE A 17 3.33 16.93 14.64
N LYS A 18 4.60 17.29 14.89
CA LYS A 18 4.97 18.58 15.47
C LYS A 18 4.51 19.77 14.62
N ILE A 19 4.66 19.68 13.30
CA ILE A 19 4.22 20.76 12.39
C ILE A 19 2.70 20.85 12.37
N ILE A 20 1.97 19.72 12.34
CA ILE A 20 0.50 19.72 12.41
C ILE A 20 0.04 20.41 13.71
N GLU A 21 0.59 20.01 14.86
CA GLU A 21 0.18 20.55 16.16
C GLU A 21 0.48 22.04 16.33
N SER A 22 1.59 22.51 15.76
CA SER A 22 1.96 23.93 15.79
C SER A 22 1.13 24.78 14.82
N SER A 23 0.78 24.25 13.65
CA SER A 23 0.05 24.98 12.61
C SER A 23 -1.46 24.91 12.79
N LEU A 24 -1.96 23.84 13.38
CA LEU A 24 -3.38 23.56 13.63
C LEU A 24 -3.59 23.14 15.10
N PRO A 25 -3.61 24.09 16.05
CA PRO A 25 -3.78 23.79 17.46
C PRO A 25 -5.09 23.05 17.74
N ASN A 26 -5.06 22.04 18.61
CA ASN A 26 -6.21 21.19 18.97
C ASN A 26 -6.85 20.44 17.79
N PHE A 27 -6.13 20.22 16.71
CA PHE A 27 -6.61 19.53 15.53
C PHE A 27 -6.40 18.00 15.60
N LEU A 28 -5.17 17.58 15.92
CA LEU A 28 -4.79 16.17 15.96
C LEU A 28 -5.21 15.52 17.29
N GLU A 29 -5.87 14.36 17.21
CA GLU A 29 -6.26 13.52 18.34
C GLU A 29 -5.32 12.31 18.49
N SER A 30 -5.20 11.51 17.40
CA SER A 30 -4.38 10.31 17.38
C SER A 30 -3.64 10.21 16.06
N TYR A 31 -2.53 9.46 16.07
CA TYR A 31 -1.71 9.24 14.88
C TYR A 31 -1.22 7.79 14.85
N TYR A 32 -1.44 7.14 13.73
CA TYR A 32 -1.14 5.73 13.52
C TYR A 32 -0.31 5.54 12.26
N ILE A 33 0.60 4.57 12.33
CA ILE A 33 1.39 4.11 11.18
C ILE A 33 0.97 2.69 10.83
N TYR A 34 0.86 2.42 9.52
CA TYR A 34 0.64 1.09 8.99
C TYR A 34 1.56 0.84 7.78
N GLY A 35 1.20 0.03 6.80
CA GLY A 35 2.02 -0.18 5.62
C GLY A 35 3.31 -0.95 5.89
N SER A 36 4.35 -0.59 5.16
CA SER A 36 5.64 -1.30 5.20
C SER A 36 6.33 -1.23 6.56
N ILE A 37 6.17 -0.14 7.32
CA ILE A 37 6.75 0.03 8.66
C ILE A 37 6.15 -1.00 9.61
N SER A 38 4.83 -1.10 9.66
CA SER A 38 4.13 -2.01 10.57
C SER A 38 4.36 -3.50 10.25
N LEU A 39 4.76 -3.80 9.01
CA LEU A 39 5.14 -5.14 8.56
C LEU A 39 6.65 -5.42 8.71
N GLY A 40 7.43 -4.50 9.30
CA GLY A 40 8.89 -4.67 9.46
C GLY A 40 9.66 -4.69 8.13
N ALA A 41 9.12 -4.09 7.07
CA ALA A 41 9.65 -4.15 5.72
C ALA A 41 9.88 -2.76 5.09
N PHE A 42 10.06 -1.74 5.93
CA PHE A 42 10.35 -0.38 5.49
C PHE A 42 11.74 -0.28 4.88
N ASP A 43 11.80 0.33 3.72
CA ASP A 43 13.04 0.72 3.05
C ASP A 43 13.02 2.23 2.79
N SER A 44 14.03 2.95 3.28
CA SER A 44 14.08 4.43 3.21
C SER A 44 14.22 5.00 1.80
N ILE A 45 14.44 4.17 0.78
CA ILE A 45 14.55 4.57 -0.63
C ILE A 45 13.29 4.25 -1.42
N PHE A 46 12.62 3.14 -1.06
CA PHE A 46 11.52 2.57 -1.86
C PHE A 46 10.18 2.51 -1.14
N SER A 47 10.13 2.90 0.15
CA SER A 47 8.89 2.85 0.92
C SER A 47 8.37 4.24 1.26
N ASP A 48 7.06 4.38 1.14
CA ASP A 48 6.30 5.49 1.66
C ASP A 48 6.03 5.27 3.16
N ILE A 49 5.66 6.33 3.87
CA ILE A 49 5.15 6.25 5.24
C ILE A 49 3.64 6.35 5.16
N ASP A 50 2.97 5.21 5.40
CA ASP A 50 1.52 5.12 5.42
C ASP A 50 0.99 5.50 6.80
N PHE A 51 0.10 6.53 6.88
CA PHE A 51 -0.44 7.00 8.14
C PHE A 51 -1.96 7.17 8.15
N ILE A 52 -2.54 7.12 9.35
CA ILE A 52 -3.88 7.63 9.63
C ILE A 52 -3.80 8.60 10.80
N ALA A 53 -4.24 9.82 10.58
CA ALA A 53 -4.35 10.88 11.57
C ALA A 53 -5.82 11.07 11.95
N VAL A 54 -6.17 10.77 13.20
CA VAL A 54 -7.51 11.07 13.73
C VAL A 54 -7.56 12.52 14.16
N ILE A 55 -8.57 13.22 13.69
CA ILE A 55 -8.77 14.65 13.93
C ILE A 55 -9.99 14.92 14.80
N LYS A 56 -9.92 15.95 15.66
CA LYS A 56 -10.95 16.27 16.65
C LYS A 56 -12.18 16.98 16.07
N ARG A 57 -12.04 17.60 14.90
CA ARG A 57 -13.09 18.39 14.26
C ARG A 57 -13.06 18.28 12.75
N LYS A 58 -14.17 18.57 12.12
CA LYS A 58 -14.25 18.69 10.65
C LYS A 58 -13.29 19.78 10.16
N VAL A 59 -12.70 19.53 9.01
CA VAL A 59 -11.82 20.45 8.32
C VAL A 59 -12.60 21.54 7.59
N ASN A 60 -12.03 22.74 7.57
CA ASN A 60 -12.43 23.84 6.71
C ASN A 60 -11.41 24.05 5.58
N GLU A 61 -11.61 25.02 4.69
CA GLU A 61 -10.71 25.31 3.56
C GLU A 61 -9.31 25.77 4.02
N GLU A 62 -9.23 26.51 5.11
CA GLU A 62 -7.96 26.98 5.69
C GLU A 62 -7.14 25.81 6.24
N ASP A 63 -7.79 24.87 6.93
CA ASP A 63 -7.14 23.63 7.39
C ASP A 63 -6.58 22.82 6.20
N ILE A 64 -7.37 22.67 5.14
CA ILE A 64 -6.96 21.93 3.94
C ILE A 64 -5.74 22.59 3.28
N ASN A 65 -5.74 23.93 3.17
CA ASN A 65 -4.61 24.66 2.58
C ASN A 65 -3.36 24.55 3.46
N THR A 66 -3.52 24.58 4.78
CA THR A 66 -2.44 24.37 5.75
C THR A 66 -1.87 22.96 5.61
N LEU A 67 -2.69 21.91 5.57
CA LEU A 67 -2.24 20.54 5.40
C LEU A 67 -1.54 20.34 4.05
N LYS A 68 -2.06 20.92 2.96
CA LYS A 68 -1.37 20.87 1.64
C LYS A 68 0.02 21.49 1.71
N LYS A 69 0.17 22.62 2.43
CA LYS A 69 1.46 23.26 2.62
C LYS A 69 2.41 22.38 3.43
N ILE A 70 1.93 21.81 4.54
CA ILE A 70 2.71 20.89 5.38
C ILE A 70 3.25 19.73 4.54
N HIS A 71 2.38 19.03 3.80
CA HIS A 71 2.81 17.93 2.93
C HIS A 71 3.82 18.36 1.87
N ALA A 72 3.60 19.51 1.23
CA ALA A 72 4.53 20.04 0.24
C ALA A 72 5.92 20.40 0.84
N ASP A 73 5.95 20.96 2.03
CA ASP A 73 7.21 21.33 2.71
C ASP A 73 7.93 20.07 3.23
N MET A 74 7.21 19.09 3.78
CA MET A 74 7.76 17.77 4.13
C MET A 74 8.35 17.07 2.91
N GLN A 75 7.65 17.06 1.76
CA GLN A 75 8.15 16.46 0.52
C GLN A 75 9.41 17.15 -0.01
N LYS A 76 9.52 18.48 0.13
CA LYS A 76 10.75 19.21 -0.23
C LYS A 76 11.92 18.86 0.68
N LYS A 77 11.67 18.66 1.97
CA LYS A 77 12.72 18.31 2.94
C LYS A 77 13.17 16.88 2.82
N TYR A 78 12.22 15.96 2.67
CA TYR A 78 12.44 14.51 2.64
C TYR A 78 12.18 13.92 1.23
N HIS A 79 12.93 14.39 0.23
CA HIS A 79 12.73 14.12 -1.21
C HIS A 79 12.44 12.67 -1.62
N LYS A 80 12.85 11.69 -0.81
CA LYS A 80 12.75 10.25 -1.12
C LYS A 80 11.65 9.53 -0.34
N THR A 81 11.12 10.14 0.70
CA THR A 81 10.11 9.52 1.56
C THR A 81 8.81 10.30 1.46
N ILE A 82 7.78 9.65 1.02
CA ILE A 82 6.45 10.23 0.81
C ILE A 82 5.60 9.91 2.02
N LEU A 83 4.80 10.88 2.47
CA LEU A 83 3.78 10.71 3.50
C LEU A 83 2.43 10.50 2.81
N ASP A 84 1.95 9.25 2.83
CA ASP A 84 0.66 8.86 2.26
C ASP A 84 -0.32 8.50 3.38
N GLY A 85 -1.50 9.09 3.35
CA GLY A 85 -2.45 8.78 4.41
C GLY A 85 -3.76 9.54 4.38
N LEU A 86 -4.49 9.39 5.49
CA LEU A 86 -5.81 9.92 5.69
C LEU A 86 -5.87 10.77 6.97
N TYR A 87 -6.59 11.88 6.88
CA TYR A 87 -7.08 12.61 8.06
C TYR A 87 -8.56 12.30 8.22
N VAL A 88 -8.95 11.70 9.34
CA VAL A 88 -10.27 11.11 9.55
C VAL A 88 -10.83 11.51 10.91
N LEU A 89 -12.13 11.75 11.01
CA LEU A 89 -12.80 11.90 12.32
C LEU A 89 -12.93 10.52 12.99
N ASN A 90 -12.88 10.50 14.32
CA ASN A 90 -13.10 9.28 15.11
C ASN A 90 -14.44 8.60 14.72
N SER A 91 -15.50 9.40 14.57
CA SER A 91 -16.81 8.91 14.13
C SER A 91 -16.80 8.23 12.77
N ASP A 92 -15.85 8.55 11.89
CA ASP A 92 -15.76 7.97 10.56
C ASP A 92 -15.01 6.63 10.59
N LEU A 93 -14.03 6.45 11.50
CA LEU A 93 -13.38 5.17 11.76
C LEU A 93 -14.38 4.14 12.31
N GLU A 94 -15.28 4.56 13.20
CA GLU A 94 -16.26 3.70 13.85
C GLU A 94 -17.57 3.53 13.05
N SER A 95 -17.80 4.36 12.03
CA SER A 95 -19.04 4.35 11.24
C SER A 95 -19.12 3.12 10.34
N LEU A 96 -20.29 2.50 10.30
CA LEU A 96 -20.66 1.46 9.33
C LEU A 96 -21.05 2.04 7.96
N ASN A 97 -21.24 3.34 7.86
CA ASN A 97 -21.85 3.98 6.70
C ASN A 97 -20.79 4.46 5.70
N LYS A 98 -20.60 3.69 4.60
CA LYS A 98 -19.68 4.02 3.49
C LYS A 98 -20.08 5.31 2.73
N SER A 99 -21.24 5.92 3.00
CA SER A 99 -21.80 6.98 2.13
C SER A 99 -21.24 8.38 2.36
N LYS A 100 -20.43 8.61 3.38
CA LYS A 100 -19.86 9.94 3.68
C LYS A 100 -18.36 9.97 3.39
N SER A 101 -18.00 10.60 2.29
CA SER A 101 -16.62 10.96 1.98
C SER A 101 -16.19 12.15 2.84
N SER A 102 -15.66 11.89 4.02
CA SER A 102 -15.27 12.92 5.00
C SER A 102 -13.78 12.91 5.34
N CYS A 103 -13.05 11.87 4.90
CA CYS A 103 -11.63 11.76 5.15
C CYS A 103 -10.83 12.47 4.07
N LEU A 104 -9.89 13.33 4.45
CA LEU A 104 -8.95 13.91 3.50
C LEU A 104 -7.89 12.88 3.16
N ARG A 105 -7.68 12.65 1.87
CA ARG A 105 -6.63 11.76 1.39
C ARG A 105 -5.46 12.53 0.83
N PHE A 106 -4.26 12.13 1.26
CA PHE A 106 -2.99 12.45 0.63
C PHE A 106 -2.38 11.18 0.05
N ASN A 107 -1.92 11.24 -1.19
CA ASN A 107 -1.23 10.16 -1.88
C ASN A 107 -0.18 10.74 -2.82
N ASP A 108 0.99 10.12 -2.90
CA ASP A 108 2.16 10.68 -3.56
C ASP A 108 2.49 12.09 -3.03
N GLY A 109 2.31 12.31 -1.72
CA GLY A 109 2.51 13.59 -1.05
C GLY A 109 1.52 14.70 -1.45
N LYS A 110 0.45 14.37 -2.20
CA LYS A 110 -0.51 15.35 -2.74
C LYS A 110 -1.92 15.10 -2.26
N PHE A 111 -2.66 16.18 -2.04
CA PHE A 111 -4.07 16.11 -1.71
C PHE A 111 -4.89 15.51 -2.86
N GLN A 112 -5.63 14.46 -2.59
CA GLN A 112 -6.45 13.70 -3.55
C GLN A 112 -7.97 13.92 -3.37
N GLY A 113 -8.35 14.90 -2.56
CA GLY A 113 -9.76 15.16 -2.24
C GLY A 113 -10.27 14.39 -1.03
N PHE A 114 -11.59 14.29 -0.95
CA PHE A 114 -12.28 13.58 0.12
C PHE A 114 -12.60 12.16 -0.28
N LYS A 115 -12.43 11.22 0.65
CA LYS A 115 -12.81 9.81 0.49
C LYS A 115 -13.52 9.31 1.74
N SER A 116 -14.25 8.20 1.61
CA SER A 116 -14.74 7.44 2.76
C SER A 116 -13.65 6.51 3.28
N PHE A 117 -13.60 6.30 4.59
CA PHE A 117 -12.82 5.22 5.17
C PHE A 117 -13.57 3.90 4.95
N ASP A 118 -12.98 2.98 4.21
CA ASP A 118 -13.55 1.65 4.02
C ASP A 118 -13.00 0.68 5.07
N ARG A 119 -13.85 0.27 5.99
CA ARG A 119 -13.51 -0.64 7.09
C ARG A 119 -13.15 -2.06 6.62
N ASN A 120 -13.57 -2.46 5.42
CA ASN A 120 -13.24 -3.76 4.85
C ASN A 120 -12.09 -3.68 3.83
N SER A 121 -11.36 -2.57 3.80
CA SER A 121 -10.17 -2.42 2.96
C SER A 121 -8.94 -3.12 3.55
N ILE A 122 -7.95 -3.35 2.69
CA ILE A 122 -6.61 -3.82 3.11
C ILE A 122 -6.00 -2.86 4.13
N ASP A 123 -6.15 -1.54 3.93
CA ASP A 123 -5.59 -0.51 4.81
C ASP A 123 -6.22 -0.60 6.22
N ALA A 124 -7.55 -0.77 6.28
CA ALA A 124 -8.26 -0.93 7.55
C ALA A 124 -7.86 -2.22 8.27
N TYR A 125 -7.74 -3.33 7.55
CA TYR A 125 -7.27 -4.59 8.12
C TYR A 125 -5.84 -4.48 8.64
N GLN A 126 -4.95 -3.91 7.86
CA GLN A 126 -3.55 -3.73 8.23
C GLN A 126 -3.42 -2.81 9.44
N LEU A 127 -4.16 -1.71 9.45
CA LEU A 127 -4.20 -0.78 10.58
C LEU A 127 -4.65 -1.50 11.86
N LYS A 128 -5.78 -2.25 11.80
CA LYS A 128 -6.33 -2.95 12.98
C LYS A 128 -5.39 -4.03 13.52
N LYS A 129 -4.80 -4.83 12.63
CA LYS A 129 -3.99 -6.00 13.01
C LYS A 129 -2.54 -5.65 13.32
N TYR A 130 -1.94 -4.77 12.54
CA TYR A 130 -0.51 -4.48 12.56
C TYR A 130 -0.17 -3.02 12.87
N GLY A 131 -1.17 -2.13 12.91
CA GLY A 131 -0.97 -0.69 13.11
C GLY A 131 -0.19 -0.36 14.36
N ILE A 132 0.67 0.65 14.26
CA ILE A 132 1.49 1.18 15.33
C ILE A 132 0.88 2.50 15.78
N THR A 133 0.55 2.60 17.06
CA THR A 133 0.08 3.84 17.66
C THR A 133 1.27 4.72 18.00
N ILE A 134 1.36 5.90 17.37
CA ILE A 134 2.38 6.90 17.68
C ILE A 134 1.85 7.87 18.74
N LYS A 135 0.57 8.24 18.61
CA LYS A 135 -0.08 9.19 19.51
C LYS A 135 -1.53 8.82 19.72
N GLY A 136 -2.05 9.07 20.92
CA GLY A 136 -3.47 8.95 21.28
C GLY A 136 -3.88 7.55 21.69
N GLN A 137 -5.16 7.20 21.45
CA GLN A 137 -5.74 5.91 21.83
C GLN A 137 -5.08 4.76 21.08
N VAL A 138 -4.90 3.62 21.74
CA VAL A 138 -4.36 2.41 21.10
C VAL A 138 -5.29 1.95 19.98
N ILE A 139 -4.75 1.71 18.77
CA ILE A 139 -5.58 1.37 17.59
C ILE A 139 -6.43 0.11 17.80
N ARG A 140 -5.97 -0.84 18.60
CA ARG A 140 -6.71 -2.09 18.90
C ARG A 140 -7.97 -1.85 19.72
N ASP A 141 -8.03 -0.73 20.46
CA ASP A 141 -9.16 -0.38 21.32
C ASP A 141 -10.30 0.29 20.54
N PHE A 142 -10.08 0.65 19.26
CA PHE A 142 -11.16 1.13 18.39
C PHE A 142 -12.19 0.04 18.10
N ASN A 143 -13.46 0.43 18.20
CA ASN A 143 -14.58 -0.49 18.00
C ASN A 143 -14.92 -0.63 16.50
N TYR A 144 -14.00 -1.20 15.72
CA TYR A 144 -14.34 -1.66 14.38
C TYR A 144 -13.71 -3.03 14.10
N GLU A 145 -14.45 -3.81 13.35
CA GLU A 145 -14.01 -5.12 12.86
C GLU A 145 -13.97 -5.11 11.34
N VAL A 146 -12.99 -5.79 10.79
CA VAL A 146 -12.86 -5.97 9.34
C VAL A 146 -13.50 -7.29 8.96
N ASN A 147 -14.54 -7.25 8.11
CA ASN A 147 -15.07 -8.47 7.53
C ASN A 147 -14.10 -8.94 6.41
N PHE A 148 -13.32 -9.96 6.74
CA PHE A 148 -12.30 -10.46 5.84
C PHE A 148 -12.87 -11.12 4.57
N ASP A 149 -14.09 -11.64 4.60
CA ASP A 149 -14.72 -12.21 3.40
C ASP A 149 -15.10 -11.10 2.41
N ILE A 150 -15.65 -9.99 2.88
CA ILE A 150 -15.91 -8.81 2.05
C ILE A 150 -14.58 -8.27 1.46
N LEU A 151 -13.52 -8.21 2.25
CA LEU A 151 -12.19 -7.79 1.78
C LEU A 151 -11.71 -8.71 0.66
N ILE A 152 -11.82 -10.02 0.82
CA ILE A 152 -11.44 -11.01 -0.20
C ILE A 152 -12.27 -10.83 -1.48
N ASP A 153 -13.57 -10.61 -1.38
CA ASP A 153 -14.44 -10.40 -2.53
C ASP A 153 -14.05 -9.13 -3.30
N GLU A 154 -13.76 -8.03 -2.60
CA GLU A 154 -13.26 -6.79 -3.21
C GLU A 154 -11.90 -6.99 -3.88
N MET A 155 -10.98 -7.72 -3.24
CA MET A 155 -9.68 -8.07 -3.83
C MET A 155 -9.83 -8.96 -5.07
N ARG A 156 -10.76 -9.93 -5.04
CA ARG A 156 -11.07 -10.78 -6.19
C ARG A 156 -11.65 -9.96 -7.35
N ASN A 157 -12.52 -9.00 -7.05
CA ASN A 157 -13.02 -8.08 -8.06
C ASN A 157 -11.88 -7.23 -8.65
N ASN A 158 -10.98 -6.70 -7.83
CA ASN A 158 -9.78 -5.98 -8.27
C ASN A 158 -8.87 -6.86 -9.14
N LEU A 159 -8.65 -8.12 -8.76
CA LEU A 159 -7.90 -9.08 -9.56
C LEU A 159 -8.48 -9.22 -10.97
N ASN A 160 -9.80 -9.37 -11.09
CA ASN A 160 -10.50 -9.66 -12.33
C ASN A 160 -10.87 -8.42 -13.16
N THR A 161 -10.67 -7.21 -12.62
CA THR A 161 -10.90 -5.95 -13.32
C THR A 161 -9.59 -5.21 -13.54
N TYR A 162 -9.02 -4.66 -12.48
CA TYR A 162 -7.82 -3.83 -12.56
C TYR A 162 -6.61 -4.59 -13.12
N TRP A 163 -6.30 -5.80 -12.59
CA TRP A 163 -5.11 -6.53 -13.02
C TRP A 163 -5.24 -7.09 -14.43
N ILE A 164 -6.42 -7.55 -14.83
CA ILE A 164 -6.67 -7.98 -16.20
C ILE A 164 -6.53 -6.80 -17.18
N ASN A 165 -7.11 -5.65 -16.85
CA ASN A 165 -6.98 -4.45 -17.67
C ASN A 165 -5.52 -3.97 -17.72
N TRP A 166 -4.79 -4.04 -16.61
CA TRP A 166 -3.37 -3.69 -16.56
C TRP A 166 -2.53 -4.57 -17.51
N ILE A 167 -2.74 -5.90 -17.51
CA ILE A 167 -2.06 -6.83 -18.46
C ILE A 167 -2.43 -6.47 -19.90
N ASN A 168 -3.70 -6.25 -20.19
CA ASN A 168 -4.16 -5.91 -21.54
C ASN A 168 -3.53 -4.61 -22.03
N ASP A 169 -3.44 -3.59 -21.19
CA ASP A 169 -2.74 -2.35 -21.50
C ASP A 169 -1.25 -2.59 -21.75
N CYS A 170 -0.60 -3.43 -20.93
CA CYS A 170 0.82 -3.79 -21.14
C CYS A 170 1.07 -4.59 -22.44
N ARG A 171 0.07 -5.25 -22.99
CA ARG A 171 0.16 -5.97 -24.28
C ARG A 171 -0.17 -5.10 -25.48
N LYS A 172 -0.92 -4.02 -25.28
CA LYS A 172 -1.38 -3.14 -26.36
C LYS A 172 -0.26 -2.20 -26.82
N LEU A 173 0.20 -2.33 -28.06
CA LEU A 173 1.32 -1.55 -28.64
C LEU A 173 1.17 -0.03 -28.51
N THR A 174 -0.06 0.48 -28.53
CA THR A 174 -0.37 1.91 -28.44
C THR A 174 -0.44 2.44 -26.99
N SER A 175 -0.28 1.56 -26.01
CA SER A 175 -0.35 1.95 -24.59
C SER A 175 1.00 2.40 -24.05
N MET A 176 1.00 3.46 -23.25
CA MET A 176 2.19 3.88 -22.49
C MET A 176 2.71 2.78 -21.56
N LYS A 177 1.83 1.91 -21.05
CA LYS A 177 2.22 0.76 -20.21
C LYS A 177 2.99 -0.30 -21.00
N TYR A 178 2.71 -0.44 -22.31
CA TYR A 178 3.48 -1.33 -23.18
C TYR A 178 4.97 -0.93 -23.22
N ILE A 179 5.24 0.35 -23.46
CA ILE A 179 6.60 0.90 -23.48
C ILE A 179 7.18 0.90 -22.05
N GLY A 180 6.37 1.35 -21.08
CA GLY A 180 6.79 1.41 -19.67
C GLY A 180 7.33 0.11 -19.14
N LEU A 181 6.74 -1.03 -19.49
CA LEU A 181 7.19 -2.34 -19.02
C LEU A 181 8.55 -2.80 -19.61
N PHE A 182 9.03 -2.17 -20.68
CA PHE A 182 10.41 -2.36 -21.17
C PHE A 182 11.43 -1.53 -20.41
N VAL A 183 11.08 -0.27 -20.09
CA VAL A 183 12.05 0.71 -19.60
C VAL A 183 11.98 0.93 -18.09
N SER A 184 10.82 0.71 -17.48
CA SER A 184 10.61 0.92 -16.05
C SER A 184 10.77 -0.36 -15.25
N LEU A 185 11.89 -0.48 -14.55
CA LEU A 185 12.13 -1.58 -13.61
C LEU A 185 11.13 -1.58 -12.45
N ASN A 186 10.66 -0.40 -12.03
CA ASN A 186 9.64 -0.26 -11.00
C ASN A 186 8.32 -0.90 -11.41
N MET A 187 7.94 -0.84 -12.71
CA MET A 187 6.72 -1.52 -13.18
C MET A 187 6.84 -3.03 -13.10
N ILE A 188 8.02 -3.60 -13.33
CA ILE A 188 8.29 -5.04 -13.18
C ILE A 188 8.16 -5.43 -11.69
N GLU A 189 8.87 -4.72 -10.82
CA GLU A 189 8.84 -4.96 -9.36
C GLU A 189 7.42 -4.84 -8.83
N TRP A 190 6.76 -3.73 -9.13
CA TRP A 190 5.41 -3.45 -8.67
C TRP A 190 4.39 -4.49 -9.16
N GLY A 191 4.46 -4.87 -10.45
CA GLY A 191 3.53 -5.83 -11.03
C GLY A 191 3.69 -7.24 -10.45
N VAL A 192 4.91 -7.75 -10.44
CA VAL A 192 5.22 -9.11 -9.97
C VAL A 192 4.99 -9.26 -8.47
N LEU A 193 5.54 -8.36 -7.64
CA LEU A 193 5.37 -8.45 -6.19
C LEU A 193 3.97 -8.01 -5.74
N GLY A 194 3.33 -7.09 -6.47
CA GLY A 194 1.96 -6.66 -6.20
C GLY A 194 0.96 -7.80 -6.37
N ILE A 195 1.02 -8.54 -7.49
CA ILE A 195 0.12 -9.68 -7.72
C ILE A 195 0.42 -10.83 -6.74
N SER A 196 1.70 -11.03 -6.39
CA SER A 196 2.10 -12.04 -5.39
C SER A 196 1.52 -11.74 -4.00
N ARG A 197 1.34 -10.45 -3.63
CA ARG A 197 0.66 -10.07 -2.39
C ARG A 197 -0.81 -10.48 -2.38
N LEU A 198 -1.52 -10.31 -3.50
CA LEU A 198 -2.90 -10.78 -3.61
C LEU A 198 -2.97 -12.30 -3.45
N TYR A 199 -2.09 -13.03 -4.14
CA TYR A 199 -2.00 -14.48 -4.03
C TYR A 199 -1.77 -14.95 -2.59
N TYR A 200 -0.82 -14.33 -1.89
CA TYR A 200 -0.61 -14.58 -0.46
C TYR A 200 -1.88 -14.36 0.35
N THR A 201 -2.54 -13.21 0.16
CA THR A 201 -3.75 -12.88 0.93
C THR A 201 -4.91 -13.87 0.68
N PHE A 202 -5.06 -14.36 -0.54
CA PHE A 202 -6.08 -15.36 -0.88
C PHE A 202 -5.78 -16.73 -0.26
N LYS A 203 -4.51 -17.12 -0.19
CA LYS A 203 -4.07 -18.40 0.39
C LYS A 203 -4.09 -18.37 1.92
N GLU A 204 -3.46 -17.37 2.51
CA GLU A 204 -3.17 -17.31 3.96
C GLU A 204 -4.21 -16.51 4.76
N ARG A 205 -5.15 -15.83 4.09
CA ARG A 205 -6.12 -14.92 4.73
C ARG A 205 -5.44 -13.89 5.64
N ASP A 206 -4.31 -13.39 5.19
CA ASP A 206 -3.51 -12.39 5.86
C ASP A 206 -2.80 -11.50 4.84
N ILE A 207 -2.10 -10.47 5.31
CA ILE A 207 -1.32 -9.59 4.46
C ILE A 207 0.16 -9.70 4.76
N THR A 208 0.98 -9.45 3.75
CA THR A 208 2.43 -9.47 3.89
C THR A 208 3.09 -8.32 3.11
N SER A 209 4.38 -8.11 3.36
CA SER A 209 5.19 -7.16 2.60
C SER A 209 5.42 -7.66 1.15
N LYS A 210 5.89 -6.76 0.27
CA LYS A 210 6.28 -7.14 -1.09
C LYS A 210 7.36 -8.22 -1.10
N ILE A 211 8.37 -8.11 -0.24
CA ILE A 211 9.43 -9.13 -0.12
C ILE A 211 8.86 -10.42 0.43
N GLY A 212 8.09 -10.38 1.52
CA GLY A 212 7.45 -11.58 2.07
C GLY A 212 6.55 -12.29 1.07
N ALA A 213 5.81 -11.54 0.22
CA ALA A 213 5.02 -12.13 -0.86
C ALA A 213 5.89 -12.81 -1.93
N GLY A 214 7.04 -12.23 -2.26
CA GLY A 214 8.01 -12.86 -3.17
C GLY A 214 8.59 -14.14 -2.59
N GLU A 215 8.98 -14.14 -1.33
CA GLU A 215 9.49 -15.31 -0.61
C GLU A 215 8.45 -16.43 -0.50
N TYR A 216 7.20 -16.06 -0.20
CA TYR A 216 6.08 -16.99 -0.19
C TYR A 216 5.84 -17.58 -1.59
N ALA A 217 5.83 -16.74 -2.62
CA ALA A 217 5.63 -17.20 -3.99
C ALA A 217 6.71 -18.21 -4.42
N LEU A 218 7.99 -17.99 -4.09
CA LEU A 218 9.07 -18.95 -4.39
C LEU A 218 8.83 -20.34 -3.79
N GLN A 219 8.06 -20.46 -2.71
CA GLN A 219 7.73 -21.75 -2.09
C GLN A 219 6.44 -22.38 -2.63
N ASN A 220 5.58 -21.59 -3.29
CA ASN A 220 4.21 -22.01 -3.62
C ASN A 220 3.89 -21.98 -5.12
N VAL A 221 4.85 -21.59 -5.97
CA VAL A 221 4.66 -21.58 -7.43
C VAL A 221 5.74 -22.43 -8.12
N PRO A 222 5.48 -22.93 -9.35
CA PRO A 222 6.46 -23.69 -10.12
C PRO A 222 7.79 -22.97 -10.32
N GLU A 223 8.90 -23.70 -10.30
CA GLU A 223 10.28 -23.20 -10.38
C GLU A 223 10.54 -22.30 -11.60
N ARG A 224 9.84 -22.54 -12.71
CA ARG A 224 9.92 -21.69 -13.91
C ARG A 224 9.68 -20.20 -13.66
N TRP A 225 8.99 -19.85 -12.56
CA TRP A 225 8.70 -18.47 -12.18
C TRP A 225 9.72 -17.84 -11.21
N HIS A 226 10.61 -18.66 -10.64
CA HIS A 226 11.56 -18.19 -9.62
C HIS A 226 12.49 -17.09 -10.16
N LYS A 227 12.86 -17.14 -11.45
CA LYS A 227 13.74 -16.13 -12.06
C LYS A 227 13.13 -14.73 -12.00
N ILE A 228 11.85 -14.59 -12.39
CA ILE A 228 11.19 -13.27 -12.41
C ILE A 228 10.83 -12.77 -11.01
N ILE A 229 10.49 -13.66 -10.08
CA ILE A 229 10.25 -13.33 -8.68
C ILE A 229 11.55 -12.83 -8.05
N ASN A 230 12.66 -13.56 -8.21
CA ASN A 230 13.97 -13.15 -7.71
C ASN A 230 14.45 -11.82 -8.31
N GLU A 231 14.21 -11.59 -9.62
CA GLU A 231 14.49 -10.30 -10.26
C GLU A 231 13.71 -9.17 -9.61
N SER A 232 12.43 -9.37 -9.32
CA SER A 232 11.57 -8.36 -8.71
C SER A 232 11.95 -8.08 -7.25
N MET A 233 12.30 -9.12 -6.49
CA MET A 233 12.85 -8.95 -5.13
C MET A 233 14.21 -8.24 -5.15
N ARG A 234 15.07 -8.56 -6.12
CA ARG A 234 16.34 -7.88 -6.34
C ARG A 234 16.14 -6.38 -6.59
N LEU A 235 15.18 -6.03 -7.46
CA LEU A 235 14.84 -4.64 -7.76
C LEU A 235 14.39 -3.90 -6.50
N ARG A 236 13.51 -4.53 -5.71
CA ARG A 236 13.02 -3.98 -4.44
C ARG A 236 14.13 -3.77 -3.41
N LYS A 237 15.16 -4.63 -3.41
CA LYS A 237 16.34 -4.53 -2.53
C LYS A 237 17.42 -3.57 -3.08
N GLY A 238 17.21 -2.94 -4.23
CA GLY A 238 18.16 -2.01 -4.84
C GLY A 238 19.44 -2.66 -5.40
N ASN A 239 19.48 -3.99 -5.51
CA ASN A 239 20.66 -4.71 -6.02
C ASN A 239 20.81 -4.49 -7.53
N LYS A 240 22.03 -4.20 -8.01
CA LYS A 240 22.28 -3.81 -9.40
C LYS A 240 22.32 -4.98 -10.41
N LYS A 241 22.83 -6.16 -9.99
CA LYS A 241 23.07 -7.30 -10.91
C LYS A 241 21.78 -8.01 -11.26
N SER A 242 21.29 -7.83 -12.49
CA SER A 242 20.05 -8.47 -13.00
C SER A 242 20.23 -9.96 -13.23
N TYR A 243 19.14 -10.72 -13.07
CA TYR A 243 19.01 -12.11 -13.49
C TYR A 243 18.72 -12.24 -15.00
N TYR A 244 18.44 -11.12 -15.69
CA TYR A 244 18.10 -11.07 -17.11
C TYR A 244 19.15 -10.32 -17.91
N ASN A 245 19.53 -10.89 -19.06
CA ASN A 245 20.34 -10.22 -20.07
C ASN A 245 19.48 -9.58 -21.17
N SER A 246 18.19 -9.93 -21.23
CA SER A 246 17.24 -9.41 -22.22
C SER A 246 16.07 -8.71 -21.53
N ILE A 247 15.81 -7.47 -21.95
CA ILE A 247 14.64 -6.70 -21.48
C ILE A 247 13.34 -7.34 -22.01
N PHE A 248 13.38 -7.97 -23.19
CA PHE A 248 12.23 -8.65 -23.79
C PHE A 248 11.85 -9.90 -22.99
N GLU A 249 12.83 -10.71 -22.62
CA GLU A 249 12.63 -11.90 -21.80
C GLU A 249 12.04 -11.52 -20.44
N ARG A 250 12.66 -10.56 -19.73
CA ARG A 250 12.17 -10.08 -18.42
C ARG A 250 10.73 -9.59 -18.50
N ARG A 251 10.42 -8.76 -19.50
CA ARG A 251 9.05 -8.26 -19.72
C ARG A 251 8.06 -9.40 -19.96
N ASN A 252 8.41 -10.32 -20.82
CA ASN A 252 7.56 -11.46 -21.16
C ASN A 252 7.28 -12.34 -19.94
N ASP A 253 8.31 -12.69 -19.19
CA ASP A 253 8.19 -13.49 -17.98
C ASP A 253 7.32 -12.78 -16.92
N ALA A 254 7.46 -11.46 -16.75
CA ALA A 254 6.61 -10.69 -15.84
C ALA A 254 5.13 -10.79 -16.25
N LEU A 255 4.79 -10.58 -17.52
CA LEU A 255 3.42 -10.63 -18.00
C LEU A 255 2.81 -12.05 -17.89
N ILE A 256 3.58 -13.07 -18.22
CA ILE A 256 3.09 -14.45 -18.14
C ILE A 256 2.93 -14.87 -16.67
N TYR A 257 3.86 -14.49 -15.80
CA TYR A 257 3.76 -14.74 -14.37
C TYR A 257 2.52 -14.07 -13.74
N ILE A 258 2.29 -12.79 -14.04
CA ILE A 258 1.12 -12.08 -13.51
C ILE A 258 -0.17 -12.76 -13.97
N ASN A 259 -0.24 -13.15 -15.25
CA ASN A 259 -1.40 -13.87 -15.78
C ASN A 259 -1.56 -15.27 -15.13
N TYR A 260 -0.46 -15.98 -14.89
CA TYR A 260 -0.46 -17.25 -14.17
C TYR A 260 -1.05 -17.10 -12.76
N ILE A 261 -0.59 -16.10 -12.00
CA ILE A 261 -1.11 -15.86 -10.64
C ILE A 261 -2.59 -15.48 -10.66
N ILE A 262 -3.07 -14.72 -11.66
CA ILE A 262 -4.51 -14.44 -11.80
C ILE A 262 -5.31 -15.72 -11.98
N GLN A 263 -4.84 -16.65 -12.82
CA GLN A 263 -5.50 -17.94 -13.05
C GLN A 263 -5.51 -18.81 -11.79
N GLU A 264 -4.35 -19.02 -11.18
CA GLU A 264 -4.21 -19.77 -9.92
C GLU A 264 -5.11 -19.21 -8.80
N SER A 265 -5.12 -17.86 -8.67
CA SER A 265 -5.96 -17.24 -7.66
C SER A 265 -7.45 -17.46 -7.91
N ASN A 266 -7.90 -17.45 -9.16
CA ASN A 266 -9.30 -17.72 -9.49
C ASN A 266 -9.69 -19.19 -9.27
N GLU A 267 -8.77 -20.15 -9.50
CA GLU A 267 -9.00 -21.57 -9.24
C GLU A 267 -9.27 -21.84 -7.76
N LEU A 268 -8.59 -21.12 -6.83
CA LEU A 268 -8.86 -21.24 -5.39
C LEU A 268 -10.31 -20.97 -4.99
N PHE A 269 -11.01 -20.13 -5.76
CA PHE A 269 -12.41 -19.80 -5.50
C PHE A 269 -13.40 -20.75 -6.18
N ASN A 270 -12.95 -21.52 -7.16
CA ASN A 270 -13.79 -22.51 -7.84
C ASN A 270 -13.82 -23.86 -7.10
N GLU A 271 -12.72 -24.21 -6.42
CA GLU A 271 -12.61 -25.44 -5.62
C GLU A 271 -13.43 -25.40 -4.30
N LYS A 272 -13.86 -24.21 -3.88
CA LYS A 272 -14.65 -24.00 -2.64
C LYS A 272 -16.18 -24.00 -2.87
N LYS A 273 -16.62 -24.26 -4.10
CA LYS A 273 -18.05 -24.44 -4.44
C LYS A 273 -18.37 -25.91 -4.53
#